data_94c9f3d4d92192c240fc86391c079857
#
_entry.id   94c9f3d4d92192c240fc86391c079857
#
_cell.length_a   1.000
_cell.length_b   1.000
_cell.length_c   1.000
_cell.angle_alpha   90.00
_cell.angle_beta   90.00
_cell.angle_gamma   90.00
#
_symmetry.space_group_name_H-M   'P 1'
#
loop_
_entity.id
_entity.type
_entity.pdbx_description
1 polymer ?
#
loop_
_entity_poly.entity_id
_entity_poly.type
_entity_poly.pdbx_seq_one_letter_code
_entity_poly.pdbx_strand_id
1 'polypeptide(L)'
;LAAADNAREFVQSIFNKERYDLSRVGRFRFNNRFGLPTRLDEASAKRAGKAGIKETTKEIERRTLSLSDLVLIISHVVELNIIPGSIEDDIDHLGSRRVRLVGELFQQKIRVGMAQIKRNIQNRMSTIDTDVTLPVQFISPKPLQARMKEFFTTNQLSQFMQQTNALEEIEHLRTVSALGPGGLNRARAGYEVRDVHPSHYGRLCPI
;
A
#
# COMPACT_ATOMS: atom_id res chain seq x y z
N LEU A 1 24.64 -10.38 19.91
CA LEU A 1 24.46 -8.93 19.73
C LEU A 1 23.87 -8.60 18.37
N ALA A 2 24.45 -9.07 17.26
CA ALA A 2 23.95 -8.77 15.92
C ALA A 2 22.50 -9.23 15.68
N ALA A 3 22.06 -10.35 16.24
CA ALA A 3 20.69 -10.84 16.13
C ALA A 3 19.68 -9.95 16.89
N ALA A 4 20.06 -9.41 18.04
CA ALA A 4 19.20 -8.50 18.80
C ALA A 4 19.06 -7.13 18.13
N ASP A 5 20.13 -6.63 17.51
CA ASP A 5 20.10 -5.36 16.78
C ASP A 5 19.26 -5.46 15.49
N ASN A 6 19.37 -6.57 14.76
CA ASN A 6 18.54 -6.85 13.61
C ASN A 6 17.06 -6.98 13.98
N ALA A 7 16.74 -7.64 15.09
CA ALA A 7 15.37 -7.75 15.58
C ALA A 7 14.80 -6.38 15.98
N ARG A 8 15.61 -5.54 16.64
CA ARG A 8 15.23 -4.16 16.98
C ARG A 8 14.98 -3.32 15.73
N GLU A 9 15.85 -3.39 14.74
CA GLU A 9 15.69 -2.70 13.47
C GLU A 9 14.42 -3.15 12.74
N PHE A 10 14.14 -4.46 12.75
CA PHE A 10 12.91 -5.00 12.17
C PHE A 10 11.66 -4.42 12.83
N VAL A 11 11.58 -4.41 14.15
CA VAL A 11 10.46 -3.84 14.91
C VAL A 11 10.35 -2.33 14.64
N GLN A 12 11.47 -1.60 14.65
CA GLN A 12 11.48 -0.17 14.36
C GLN A 12 11.05 0.16 12.93
N SER A 13 11.23 -0.78 11.99
CA SER A 13 10.83 -0.59 10.59
C SER A 13 9.33 -0.37 10.42
N ILE A 14 8.49 -0.92 11.31
CA ILE A 14 7.03 -0.75 11.29
C ILE A 14 6.64 0.72 11.54
N PHE A 15 7.43 1.43 12.33
CA PHE A 15 7.22 2.84 12.66
C PHE A 15 7.87 3.80 11.65
N ASN A 16 8.66 3.27 10.71
CA ASN A 16 9.39 4.08 9.75
C ASN A 16 8.52 4.37 8.51
N LYS A 17 8.32 5.66 8.22
CA LYS A 17 7.56 6.14 7.05
C LYS A 17 8.08 5.62 5.71
N GLU A 18 9.36 5.31 5.60
CA GLU A 18 9.94 4.80 4.36
C GLU A 18 9.56 3.34 4.08
N ARG A 19 9.29 2.57 5.14
CA ARG A 19 8.98 1.14 5.04
C ARG A 19 7.50 0.83 5.19
N TYR A 20 6.78 1.61 6.01
CA TYR A 20 5.37 1.39 6.29
C TYR A 20 4.57 2.69 6.18
N ASP A 21 3.54 2.70 5.37
CA ASP A 21 2.67 3.85 5.14
C ASP A 21 1.21 3.38 5.04
N LEU A 22 0.41 3.72 6.03
CA LEU A 22 -1.04 3.46 6.07
C LEU A 22 -1.82 4.19 4.97
N SER A 23 -1.22 5.24 4.37
CA SER A 23 -1.93 6.23 3.55
C SER A 23 -2.99 7.03 4.35
N ARG A 24 -3.57 8.04 3.73
CA ARG A 24 -4.65 8.83 4.36
C ARG A 24 -5.92 8.00 4.58
N VAL A 25 -6.24 7.15 3.61
CA VAL A 25 -7.44 6.30 3.67
C VAL A 25 -7.31 5.24 4.76
N GLY A 26 -6.14 4.59 4.86
CA GLY A 26 -5.88 3.62 5.91
C GLY A 26 -5.95 4.24 7.31
N ARG A 27 -5.35 5.43 7.50
CA ARG A 27 -5.44 6.13 8.79
C ARG A 27 -6.87 6.55 9.13
N PHE A 28 -7.63 7.05 8.17
CA PHE A 28 -9.03 7.37 8.37
C PHE A 28 -9.86 6.14 8.80
N ARG A 29 -9.70 5.00 8.12
CA ARG A 29 -10.38 3.75 8.49
C ARG A 29 -9.96 3.24 9.86
N PHE A 30 -8.67 3.30 10.17
CA PHE A 30 -8.14 2.95 11.47
C PHE A 30 -8.79 3.80 12.57
N ASN A 31 -8.75 5.11 12.43
CA ASN A 31 -9.32 6.02 13.40
C ASN A 31 -10.82 5.78 13.58
N ASN A 32 -11.55 5.59 12.50
CA ASN A 32 -12.98 5.31 12.56
C ASN A 32 -13.30 3.97 13.28
N ARG A 33 -12.47 2.95 13.07
CA ARG A 33 -12.64 1.64 13.72
C ARG A 33 -12.46 1.73 15.23
N PHE A 34 -11.49 2.48 15.69
CA PHE A 34 -11.15 2.61 17.11
C PHE A 34 -11.77 3.85 17.79
N GLY A 35 -12.69 4.53 17.15
CA GLY A 35 -13.33 5.73 17.71
C GLY A 35 -12.38 6.92 17.92
N LEU A 36 -11.24 6.91 17.22
CA LEU A 36 -10.29 8.02 17.24
C LEU A 36 -10.77 9.18 16.36
N PRO A 37 -10.31 10.41 16.61
CA PRO A 37 -10.72 11.57 15.82
C PRO A 37 -10.31 11.40 14.34
N THR A 38 -11.28 11.52 13.44
CA THR A 38 -11.09 11.40 11.98
C THR A 38 -11.08 12.76 11.28
N ARG A 39 -11.71 13.76 11.89
CA ARG A 39 -11.79 15.15 11.40
C ARG A 39 -11.64 16.12 12.56
N LEU A 40 -11.13 17.30 12.25
CA LEU A 40 -11.18 18.45 13.16
C LEU A 40 -12.59 19.04 13.10
N ASP A 41 -13.48 18.58 13.96
CA ASP A 41 -14.78 19.21 14.12
C ASP A 41 -14.64 20.49 14.93
N GLU A 42 -15.41 21.54 14.57
CA GLU A 42 -15.35 22.83 15.26
C GLU A 42 -15.61 22.72 16.77
N ALA A 43 -16.42 21.73 17.17
CA ALA A 43 -16.71 21.46 18.58
C ALA A 43 -15.51 20.87 19.33
N SER A 44 -14.77 19.96 18.71
CA SER A 44 -13.54 19.38 19.29
C SER A 44 -12.38 20.39 19.27
N ALA A 45 -12.30 21.22 18.24
CA ALA A 45 -11.34 22.30 18.15
C ALA A 45 -11.53 23.34 19.27
N LYS A 46 -12.76 23.70 19.58
CA LYS A 46 -13.08 24.64 20.69
C LYS A 46 -12.73 24.06 22.07
N ARG A 47 -12.87 22.73 22.26
CA ARG A 47 -12.56 22.06 23.54
C ARG A 47 -11.07 21.83 23.76
N ALA A 48 -10.31 21.58 22.71
CA ALA A 48 -8.90 21.18 22.79
C ALA A 48 -7.92 22.35 22.97
N GLY A 49 -8.32 23.59 22.71
CA GLY A 49 -7.40 24.73 22.69
C GLY A 49 -6.36 24.66 21.57
N LYS A 50 -5.54 25.72 21.41
CA LYS A 50 -4.55 25.78 20.29
C LYS A 50 -3.51 24.67 20.29
N ALA A 51 -3.08 24.21 21.44
CA ALA A 51 -2.10 23.12 21.57
C ALA A 51 -2.73 21.76 21.22
N GLY A 52 -3.92 21.46 21.75
CA GLY A 52 -4.64 20.23 21.48
C GLY A 52 -5.10 20.10 20.02
N ILE A 53 -5.43 21.22 19.34
CA ILE A 53 -5.74 21.19 17.89
C ILE A 53 -4.53 20.71 17.09
N LYS A 54 -3.31 21.17 17.42
CA LYS A 54 -2.10 20.74 16.72
C LYS A 54 -1.77 19.26 16.96
N GLU A 55 -2.00 18.75 18.15
CA GLU A 55 -1.80 17.33 18.47
C GLU A 55 -2.82 16.45 17.76
N THR A 56 -4.10 16.79 17.81
CA THR A 56 -5.17 16.08 17.10
C THR A 56 -4.93 16.09 15.59
N THR A 57 -4.50 17.21 15.03
CA THR A 57 -4.15 17.28 13.59
C THR A 57 -2.99 16.35 13.25
N LYS A 58 -1.96 16.31 14.08
CA LYS A 58 -0.82 15.37 13.87
C LYS A 58 -1.25 13.92 13.96
N GLU A 59 -2.18 13.57 14.83
CA GLU A 59 -2.72 12.22 14.94
C GLU A 59 -3.56 11.84 13.72
N ILE A 60 -4.43 12.73 13.25
CA ILE A 60 -5.24 12.53 12.05
C ILE A 60 -4.37 12.36 10.80
N GLU A 61 -3.30 13.14 10.69
CA GLU A 61 -2.40 13.14 9.54
C GLU A 61 -1.28 12.09 9.62
N ARG A 62 -1.11 11.45 10.78
CA ARG A 62 -0.08 10.42 10.97
C ARG A 62 -0.32 9.25 10.04
N ARG A 63 0.65 8.96 9.19
CA ARG A 63 0.60 7.84 8.23
C ARG A 63 1.37 6.61 8.69
N THR A 64 2.11 6.72 9.78
CA THR A 64 2.84 5.62 10.42
C THR A 64 2.10 5.16 11.66
N LEU A 65 2.31 3.92 12.06
CA LEU A 65 1.83 3.41 13.34
C LEU A 65 2.59 4.04 14.51
N SER A 66 1.93 4.14 15.64
CA SER A 66 2.50 4.50 16.93
C SER A 66 2.39 3.32 17.90
N LEU A 67 3.08 3.41 19.03
CA LEU A 67 2.98 2.39 20.07
C LEU A 67 1.55 2.29 20.62
N SER A 68 0.86 3.42 20.79
CA SER A 68 -0.55 3.45 21.20
C SER A 68 -1.45 2.74 20.19
N ASP A 69 -1.21 2.90 18.88
CA ASP A 69 -1.97 2.19 17.86
C ASP A 69 -1.78 0.67 17.96
N LEU A 70 -0.55 0.21 18.26
CA LEU A 70 -0.29 -1.21 18.48
C LEU A 70 -1.03 -1.77 19.70
N VAL A 71 -1.07 -1.03 20.80
CA VAL A 71 -1.83 -1.44 21.99
C VAL A 71 -3.32 -1.57 21.67
N LEU A 72 -3.90 -0.62 20.94
CA LEU A 72 -5.28 -0.69 20.50
C LEU A 72 -5.56 -1.91 19.60
N ILE A 73 -4.66 -2.19 18.64
CA ILE A 73 -4.78 -3.37 17.78
C ILE A 73 -4.75 -4.66 18.61
N ILE A 74 -3.78 -4.79 19.54
CA ILE A 74 -3.64 -5.97 20.37
C ILE A 74 -4.88 -6.15 21.27
N SER A 75 -5.35 -5.09 21.93
CA SER A 75 -6.56 -5.12 22.75
C SER A 75 -7.75 -5.61 21.93
N HIS A 76 -7.93 -5.08 20.73
CA HIS A 76 -9.02 -5.48 19.85
C HIS A 76 -8.94 -6.94 19.41
N VAL A 77 -7.75 -7.43 19.06
CA VAL A 77 -7.55 -8.85 18.73
C VAL A 77 -7.84 -9.75 19.93
N VAL A 78 -7.45 -9.35 21.13
CA VAL A 78 -7.76 -10.08 22.36
C VAL A 78 -9.27 -10.10 22.63
N GLU A 79 -9.95 -8.96 22.46
CA GLU A 79 -11.41 -8.87 22.60
C GLU A 79 -12.14 -9.79 21.63
N LEU A 80 -11.75 -9.81 20.36
CA LEU A 80 -12.31 -10.70 19.34
C LEU A 80 -12.16 -12.19 19.70
N ASN A 81 -11.10 -12.58 20.40
CA ASN A 81 -10.88 -13.95 20.83
C ASN A 81 -11.62 -14.33 22.12
N ILE A 82 -11.87 -13.36 23.00
CA ILE A 82 -12.48 -13.61 24.32
C ILE A 82 -14.01 -13.51 24.27
N ILE A 83 -14.56 -12.59 23.47
CA ILE A 83 -15.99 -12.33 23.44
C ILE A 83 -16.69 -13.34 22.53
N PRO A 84 -17.55 -14.25 23.08
CA PRO A 84 -18.30 -15.18 22.25
C PRO A 84 -19.28 -14.43 21.35
N GLY A 85 -19.26 -14.74 20.05
CA GLY A 85 -20.16 -14.09 19.08
C GLY A 85 -19.62 -12.79 18.50
N SER A 86 -18.36 -12.44 18.75
CA SER A 86 -17.68 -11.36 18.01
C SER A 86 -17.64 -11.71 16.53
N ILE A 87 -17.98 -10.71 15.69
CA ILE A 87 -17.99 -10.87 14.24
C ILE A 87 -16.63 -10.43 13.70
N GLU A 88 -15.95 -11.34 13.03
CA GLU A 88 -14.72 -11.04 12.31
C GLU A 88 -14.98 -10.11 11.12
N ASP A 89 -13.95 -9.36 10.72
CA ASP A 89 -14.05 -8.52 9.55
C ASP A 89 -14.11 -9.36 8.27
N ASP A 90 -15.09 -9.07 7.44
CA ASP A 90 -15.20 -9.68 6.11
C ASP A 90 -14.14 -9.10 5.17
N ILE A 91 -13.08 -9.87 4.93
CA ILE A 91 -11.96 -9.48 4.06
C ILE A 91 -12.33 -9.51 2.57
N ASP A 92 -13.35 -10.26 2.19
CA ASP A 92 -13.77 -10.41 0.79
C ASP A 92 -14.81 -9.38 0.36
N HIS A 93 -15.36 -8.62 1.32
CA HIS A 93 -16.28 -7.54 1.04
C HIS A 93 -15.60 -6.44 0.21
N LEU A 94 -16.18 -6.03 -0.93
CA LEU A 94 -15.63 -5.01 -1.82
C LEU A 94 -15.49 -3.61 -1.18
N GLY A 95 -16.18 -3.35 -0.08
CA GLY A 95 -15.95 -2.17 0.76
C GLY A 95 -14.55 -2.15 1.38
N SER A 96 -13.95 -3.31 1.62
CA SER A 96 -12.62 -3.49 2.21
C SER A 96 -11.55 -3.82 1.16
N ARG A 97 -11.91 -4.38 0.02
CA ARG A 97 -11.00 -4.67 -1.10
C ARG A 97 -10.95 -3.48 -2.06
N ARG A 98 -9.75 -3.04 -2.37
CA ARG A 98 -9.50 -1.92 -3.26
C ARG A 98 -9.03 -2.41 -4.63
N VAL A 99 -9.61 -1.88 -5.70
CA VAL A 99 -9.11 -2.10 -7.06
C VAL A 99 -7.94 -1.15 -7.33
N ARG A 100 -6.82 -1.70 -7.76
CA ARG A 100 -5.64 -0.94 -8.16
C ARG A 100 -5.61 -0.80 -9.68
N LEU A 101 -5.50 0.42 -10.15
CA LEU A 101 -5.40 0.74 -11.58
C LEU A 101 -3.96 0.59 -12.08
N VAL A 102 -3.81 0.51 -13.39
CA VAL A 102 -2.52 0.40 -14.08
C VAL A 102 -1.54 1.49 -13.63
N GLY A 103 -2.00 2.73 -13.49
CA GLY A 103 -1.16 3.85 -13.06
C GLY A 103 -0.50 3.63 -11.70
N GLU A 104 -1.23 3.06 -10.74
CA GLU A 104 -0.68 2.76 -9.41
C GLU A 104 0.37 1.64 -9.47
N LEU A 105 0.09 0.57 -10.21
CA LEU A 105 1.03 -0.53 -10.39
C LEU A 105 2.31 -0.08 -11.09
N PHE A 106 2.17 0.75 -12.11
CA PHE A 106 3.30 1.33 -12.83
C PHE A 106 4.11 2.30 -11.97
N GLN A 107 3.43 3.15 -11.18
CA GLN A 107 4.09 4.03 -10.22
C GLN A 107 4.97 3.26 -9.22
N GLN A 108 4.52 2.10 -8.74
CA GLN A 108 5.34 1.27 -7.85
C GLN A 108 6.64 0.82 -8.53
N LYS A 109 6.58 0.41 -9.79
CA LYS A 109 7.78 0.02 -10.56
C LYS A 109 8.72 1.19 -10.82
N ILE A 110 8.18 2.37 -11.16
CA ILE A 110 8.97 3.60 -11.30
C ILE A 110 9.66 3.95 -9.98
N ARG A 111 8.96 3.90 -8.86
CA ARG A 111 9.52 4.20 -7.54
C ARG A 111 10.71 3.30 -7.20
N VAL A 112 10.61 2.01 -7.49
CA VAL A 112 11.72 1.06 -7.31
C VAL A 112 12.91 1.40 -8.23
N GLY A 113 12.63 1.73 -9.49
CA GLY A 113 13.66 2.17 -10.45
C GLY A 113 14.39 3.45 -10.01
N MET A 114 13.64 4.43 -9.53
CA MET A 114 14.19 5.68 -8.99
C MET A 114 15.02 5.47 -7.73
N ALA A 115 14.57 4.60 -6.82
CA ALA A 115 15.35 4.25 -5.63
C ALA A 115 16.68 3.59 -6.00
N GLN A 116 16.69 2.75 -7.03
CA GLN A 116 17.91 2.13 -7.54
C GLN A 116 18.86 3.15 -8.20
N ILE A 117 18.33 4.10 -8.96
CA ILE A 117 19.12 5.22 -9.50
C ILE A 117 19.74 6.04 -8.37
N LYS A 118 18.94 6.40 -7.36
CA LYS A 118 19.45 7.13 -6.18
C LYS A 118 20.63 6.39 -5.53
N ARG A 119 20.49 5.08 -5.29
CA ARG A 119 21.55 4.26 -4.71
C ARG A 119 22.80 4.23 -5.60
N ASN A 120 22.62 4.08 -6.91
CA ASN A 120 23.74 4.07 -7.85
C ASN A 120 24.49 5.40 -7.89
N ILE A 121 23.76 6.53 -7.81
CA ILE A 121 24.36 7.87 -7.72
C ILE A 121 25.15 7.98 -6.40
N GLN A 122 24.58 7.60 -5.27
CA GLN A 122 25.28 7.63 -3.99
C GLN A 122 26.56 6.82 -4.00
N ASN A 123 26.53 5.60 -4.56
CA ASN A 123 27.71 4.75 -4.69
C ASN A 123 28.78 5.36 -5.61
N ARG A 124 28.37 6.00 -6.71
CA ARG A 124 29.32 6.67 -7.61
C ARG A 124 29.91 7.90 -6.99
N MET A 125 29.14 8.70 -6.27
CA MET A 125 29.63 9.88 -5.56
C MET A 125 30.66 9.53 -4.49
N SER A 126 30.59 8.34 -3.88
CA SER A 126 31.59 7.88 -2.91
C SER A 126 32.89 7.36 -3.55
N THR A 127 32.87 7.07 -4.86
CA THR A 127 34.01 6.40 -5.56
C THR A 127 34.72 7.31 -6.52
N ILE A 128 34.06 8.37 -7.02
CA ILE A 128 34.55 9.24 -8.08
C ILE A 128 34.83 10.63 -7.53
N ASP A 129 35.89 11.26 -8.03
CA ASP A 129 36.25 12.62 -7.65
C ASP A 129 35.22 13.60 -8.19
N THR A 130 34.51 14.28 -7.29
CA THR A 130 33.36 15.14 -7.60
C THR A 130 33.78 16.45 -8.28
N ASP A 131 35.04 16.86 -8.11
CA ASP A 131 35.50 18.17 -8.58
C ASP A 131 35.74 18.21 -10.10
N VAL A 132 35.94 17.05 -10.73
CA VAL A 132 36.26 16.93 -12.17
C VAL A 132 35.06 16.37 -12.96
N THR A 133 34.07 15.77 -12.32
CA THR A 133 33.05 14.96 -13.00
C THR A 133 31.74 15.74 -13.19
N LEU A 134 31.20 15.73 -14.41
CA LEU A 134 29.92 16.37 -14.71
C LEU A 134 28.75 15.62 -14.09
N PRO A 135 27.70 16.32 -13.59
CA PRO A 135 26.52 15.70 -12.96
C PRO A 135 25.83 14.64 -13.84
N VAL A 136 25.83 14.80 -15.14
CA VAL A 136 25.24 13.86 -16.11
C VAL A 136 25.91 12.48 -16.08
N GLN A 137 27.17 12.40 -15.74
CA GLN A 137 27.95 11.16 -15.71
C GLN A 137 27.57 10.27 -14.50
N PHE A 138 26.98 10.86 -13.45
CA PHE A 138 26.50 10.12 -12.28
C PHE A 138 25.17 9.42 -12.55
N ILE A 139 24.37 9.94 -13.48
CA ILE A 139 23.00 9.48 -13.72
C ILE A 139 22.99 8.45 -14.85
N SER A 140 22.52 7.24 -14.54
CA SER A 140 22.27 6.20 -15.55
C SER A 140 20.78 5.90 -15.63
N PRO A 141 20.12 6.03 -16.78
CA PRO A 141 18.69 5.72 -16.94
C PRO A 141 18.41 4.22 -17.03
N LYS A 142 19.44 3.38 -17.20
CA LYS A 142 19.29 1.92 -17.39
C LYS A 142 18.40 1.21 -16.35
N PRO A 143 18.54 1.47 -15.04
CA PRO A 143 17.69 0.80 -14.05
C PRO A 143 16.20 1.13 -14.21
N LEU A 144 15.88 2.38 -14.55
CA LEU A 144 14.48 2.78 -14.78
C LEU A 144 13.93 2.14 -16.05
N GLN A 145 14.68 2.18 -17.14
CA GLN A 145 14.29 1.54 -18.40
C GLN A 145 14.07 0.03 -18.23
N ALA A 146 14.93 -0.64 -17.47
CA ALA A 146 14.78 -2.06 -17.17
C ALA A 146 13.48 -2.36 -16.42
N ARG A 147 13.12 -1.54 -15.42
CA ARG A 147 11.87 -1.71 -14.67
C ARG A 147 10.63 -1.40 -15.49
N MET A 148 10.69 -0.41 -16.36
CA MET A 148 9.60 -0.12 -17.29
C MET A 148 9.41 -1.26 -18.30
N LYS A 149 10.50 -1.74 -18.90
CA LYS A 149 10.46 -2.87 -19.83
C LYS A 149 9.91 -4.13 -19.13
N GLU A 150 10.39 -4.45 -17.94
CA GLU A 150 9.90 -5.57 -17.12
C GLU A 150 8.38 -5.48 -16.91
N PHE A 151 7.85 -4.28 -16.60
CA PHE A 151 6.42 -4.09 -16.38
C PHE A 151 5.59 -4.45 -17.61
N PHE A 152 5.98 -4.03 -18.79
CA PHE A 152 5.22 -4.28 -20.02
C PHE A 152 5.45 -5.66 -20.63
N THR A 153 6.59 -6.32 -20.37
CA THR A 153 6.91 -7.60 -21.00
C THR A 153 6.71 -8.80 -20.09
N THR A 154 6.91 -8.67 -18.78
CA THR A 154 6.97 -9.82 -17.86
C THR A 154 5.85 -9.79 -16.81
N ASN A 155 5.08 -8.69 -16.71
CA ASN A 155 4.01 -8.62 -15.74
C ASN A 155 2.86 -9.54 -16.16
N GLN A 156 2.33 -10.32 -15.21
CA GLN A 156 1.22 -11.24 -15.43
C GLN A 156 -0.06 -10.53 -15.92
N LEU A 157 -0.25 -9.26 -15.55
CA LEU A 157 -1.40 -8.45 -15.96
C LEU A 157 -1.21 -7.76 -17.32
N SER A 158 0.01 -7.78 -17.87
CA SER A 158 0.29 -7.28 -19.22
C SER A 158 0.08 -8.42 -20.20
N GLN A 159 -0.96 -8.33 -21.01
CA GLN A 159 -1.40 -9.37 -21.93
C GLN A 159 -1.65 -8.77 -23.32
N PHE A 160 -1.59 -9.62 -24.34
CA PHE A 160 -2.07 -9.22 -25.67
C PHE A 160 -3.56 -8.96 -25.63
N MET A 161 -3.99 -7.87 -26.27
CA MET A 161 -5.39 -7.53 -26.36
C MET A 161 -6.13 -8.57 -27.21
N GLN A 162 -7.27 -9.03 -26.72
CA GLN A 162 -8.21 -9.84 -27.49
C GLN A 162 -8.96 -8.93 -28.43
N GLN A 163 -8.90 -9.25 -29.73
CA GLN A 163 -9.46 -8.40 -30.81
C GLN A 163 -10.39 -9.20 -31.73
N THR A 164 -11.20 -10.07 -31.17
CA THR A 164 -12.17 -10.85 -31.95
C THR A 164 -13.32 -9.97 -32.42
N ASN A 165 -13.76 -9.05 -31.55
CA ASN A 165 -14.79 -8.05 -31.86
C ASN A 165 -14.58 -6.78 -31.01
N ALA A 166 -15.24 -5.69 -31.36
CA ALA A 166 -15.10 -4.41 -30.65
C ALA A 166 -15.57 -4.47 -29.18
N LEU A 167 -16.54 -5.32 -28.87
CA LEU A 167 -17.05 -5.48 -27.50
C LEU A 167 -16.02 -6.19 -26.61
N GLU A 168 -15.35 -7.19 -27.13
CA GLU A 168 -14.31 -7.96 -26.42
C GLU A 168 -13.07 -7.08 -26.12
N GLU A 169 -12.71 -6.16 -27.02
CA GLU A 169 -11.65 -5.19 -26.75
C GLU A 169 -11.98 -4.32 -25.53
N ILE A 170 -13.22 -3.82 -25.44
CA ILE A 170 -13.67 -3.00 -24.33
C ILE A 170 -13.71 -3.81 -23.04
N GLU A 171 -14.21 -5.03 -23.09
CA GLU A 171 -14.31 -5.94 -21.96
C GLU A 171 -12.92 -6.27 -21.41
N HIS A 172 -11.98 -6.65 -22.27
CA HIS A 172 -10.61 -6.97 -21.87
C HIS A 172 -9.91 -5.81 -21.14
N LEU A 173 -10.15 -4.55 -21.59
CA LEU A 173 -9.62 -3.36 -20.90
C LEU A 173 -10.25 -3.12 -19.52
N ARG A 174 -11.47 -3.58 -19.30
CA ARG A 174 -12.24 -3.38 -18.06
C ARG A 174 -12.17 -4.57 -17.11
N THR A 175 -11.58 -5.69 -17.52
CA THR A 175 -11.47 -6.90 -16.71
C THR A 175 -10.69 -6.61 -15.42
N VAL A 176 -11.30 -6.97 -14.29
CA VAL A 176 -10.68 -6.87 -12.96
C VAL A 176 -10.15 -8.24 -12.60
N SER A 177 -8.85 -8.34 -12.30
CA SER A 177 -8.19 -9.58 -11.91
C SER A 177 -7.76 -9.54 -10.45
N ALA A 178 -7.96 -10.62 -9.71
CA ALA A 178 -7.42 -10.81 -8.37
C ALA A 178 -5.96 -11.28 -8.37
N LEU A 179 -5.43 -11.63 -9.53
CA LEU A 179 -4.07 -12.16 -9.72
C LEU A 179 -3.05 -11.02 -9.85
N GLY A 180 -1.77 -11.39 -9.86
CA GLY A 180 -0.67 -10.47 -10.12
C GLY A 180 0.09 -10.04 -8.87
N PRO A 181 1.04 -9.12 -9.00
CA PRO A 181 1.88 -8.65 -7.91
C PRO A 181 1.07 -8.01 -6.77
N GLY A 182 1.17 -8.56 -5.57
CA GLY A 182 0.38 -8.14 -4.40
C GLY A 182 -1.07 -8.61 -4.40
N GLY A 183 -1.46 -9.47 -5.35
CA GLY A 183 -2.72 -10.18 -5.41
C GLY A 183 -2.62 -11.62 -4.93
N LEU A 184 -3.62 -12.43 -5.28
CA LEU A 184 -3.71 -13.83 -4.91
C LEU A 184 -2.89 -14.72 -5.85
N ASN A 185 -2.40 -15.84 -5.31
CA ASN A 185 -1.79 -16.88 -6.10
C ASN A 185 -2.84 -17.99 -6.38
N ARG A 186 -2.99 -18.41 -7.64
CA ARG A 186 -3.93 -19.45 -8.03
C ARG A 186 -3.80 -20.74 -7.20
N ALA A 187 -2.60 -21.13 -6.87
CA ALA A 187 -2.33 -22.37 -6.14
C ALA A 187 -2.67 -22.28 -4.64
N ARG A 188 -2.74 -21.07 -4.09
CA ARG A 188 -2.95 -20.80 -2.66
C ARG A 188 -4.29 -20.15 -2.34
N ALA A 189 -5.14 -19.94 -3.33
CA ALA A 189 -6.45 -19.33 -3.13
C ALA A 189 -7.44 -20.38 -2.61
N GLY A 190 -8.05 -20.13 -1.45
CA GLY A 190 -9.13 -20.94 -0.89
C GLY A 190 -10.44 -20.81 -1.70
N TYR A 191 -11.45 -21.58 -1.34
CA TYR A 191 -12.76 -21.55 -2.01
C TYR A 191 -13.48 -20.22 -1.83
N GLU A 192 -13.41 -19.62 -0.64
CA GLU A 192 -14.11 -18.38 -0.29
C GLU A 192 -13.75 -17.21 -1.22
N VAL A 193 -12.49 -17.16 -1.66
CA VAL A 193 -12.01 -16.11 -2.55
C VAL A 193 -12.42 -16.34 -4.01
N ARG A 194 -12.74 -17.58 -4.38
CA ARG A 194 -13.17 -17.97 -5.74
C ARG A 194 -14.66 -17.79 -5.95
N ASP A 195 -15.44 -17.75 -4.87
CA ASP A 195 -16.87 -17.55 -4.93
C ASP A 195 -17.22 -16.07 -5.13
N VAL A 196 -18.40 -15.83 -5.69
CA VAL A 196 -18.92 -14.49 -5.88
C VAL A 196 -19.51 -13.99 -4.56
N HIS A 197 -18.81 -13.05 -3.93
CA HIS A 197 -19.30 -12.43 -2.72
C HIS A 197 -20.56 -11.58 -3.00
N PRO A 198 -21.58 -11.55 -2.11
CA PRO A 198 -22.80 -10.74 -2.31
C PRO A 198 -22.52 -9.25 -2.60
N SER A 199 -21.45 -8.69 -2.07
CA SER A 199 -21.04 -7.30 -2.32
C SER A 199 -20.59 -7.03 -3.77
N HIS A 200 -20.36 -8.06 -4.59
CA HIS A 200 -20.03 -7.94 -6.01
C HIS A 200 -21.23 -7.51 -6.83
N TYR A 201 -22.45 -7.89 -6.44
CA TYR A 201 -23.65 -7.53 -7.17
C TYR A 201 -23.81 -6.01 -7.28
N GLY A 202 -24.08 -5.54 -8.48
CA GLY A 202 -24.19 -4.11 -8.78
C GLY A 202 -22.85 -3.34 -8.86
N ARG A 203 -21.71 -4.01 -8.63
CA ARG A 203 -20.37 -3.38 -8.70
C ARG A 203 -19.46 -4.03 -9.73
N LEU A 204 -19.44 -5.35 -9.79
CA LEU A 204 -18.65 -6.12 -10.75
C LEU A 204 -19.60 -7.01 -11.56
N CYS A 205 -19.34 -7.12 -12.86
CA CYS A 205 -20.01 -8.11 -13.71
C CYS A 205 -19.43 -9.50 -13.39
N PRO A 206 -20.26 -10.49 -13.08
CA PRO A 206 -19.80 -11.83 -12.76
C PRO A 206 -19.38 -12.66 -13.97
N ILE A 207 -19.63 -12.19 -15.18
CA ILE A 207 -19.32 -12.86 -16.46
C ILE A 207 -17.96 -12.46 -16.95
#